data_d5afd0c4611a67f100e4b7fdf2704dbb
#
_entry.id   d5afd0c4611a67f100e4b7fdf2704dbb
#
_cell.length_a   1.000
_cell.length_b   1.000
_cell.length_c   1.000
_cell.angle_alpha   90.00
_cell.angle_beta   90.00
_cell.angle_gamma   90.00
#
_symmetry.space_group_name_H-M   'P 1'
#
loop_
_entity.id
_entity.type
_entity.pdbx_description
1 polymer ?
#
loop_
_entity_poly.entity_id
_entity_poly.type
_entity_poly.pdbx_seq_one_letter_code
_entity_poly.pdbx_strand_id
1 'polypeptide(L)'
;MLQKIQSKKIQVRGGTFAIIASKYNTRYVDAMLRAAQSELKRAGAKVVVVRVPGAYEIPVVAAKLARLSTLNSQLSAVICLGVILRGATTHAQHIGEAVRNALAQIQITHEIPVIHEVLLLENEQQAKERCLGRRHNRGTEAAQTALEMARVMKGL
;
A
#
# COMPACT_ATOMS: atom_id res chain seq x y z
N MET A 1 7.34 18.30 3.75
CA MET A 1 6.03 18.13 4.46
C MET A 1 4.96 17.90 3.40
N LEU A 2 4.41 16.70 3.32
CA LEU A 2 3.29 16.43 2.42
C LEU A 2 2.07 17.18 2.96
N GLN A 3 1.51 18.08 2.18
CA GLN A 3 0.26 18.73 2.55
C GLN A 3 -0.85 17.68 2.67
N LYS A 4 -1.66 17.78 3.72
CA LYS A 4 -2.90 17.01 3.82
C LYS A 4 -3.73 17.24 2.57
N ILE A 5 -3.88 16.20 1.77
CA ILE A 5 -4.91 16.20 0.73
C ILE A 5 -6.24 16.20 1.48
N GLN A 6 -6.96 17.33 1.42
CA GLN A 6 -8.32 17.36 1.95
C GLN A 6 -9.13 16.32 1.19
N SER A 7 -9.62 15.32 1.92
CA SER A 7 -10.49 14.29 1.35
C SER A 7 -11.82 14.92 0.91
N LYS A 8 -11.88 15.44 -0.30
CA LYS A 8 -13.17 15.52 -0.98
C LYS A 8 -13.69 14.08 -1.06
N LYS A 9 -14.94 13.85 -0.67
CA LYS A 9 -15.58 12.54 -0.84
C LYS A 9 -15.40 12.07 -2.27
N ILE A 10 -14.42 11.21 -2.49
CA ILE A 10 -14.14 10.65 -3.80
C ILE A 10 -15.22 9.58 -4.02
N GLN A 11 -16.21 9.88 -4.82
CA GLN A 11 -17.25 8.93 -5.22
C GLN A 11 -16.73 8.05 -6.37
N VAL A 12 -15.66 7.30 -6.14
CA VAL A 12 -15.32 6.18 -7.00
C VAL A 12 -15.99 4.96 -6.41
N ARG A 13 -17.07 4.53 -7.00
CA ARG A 13 -17.76 3.30 -6.59
C ARG A 13 -17.21 2.12 -7.40
N GLY A 14 -16.88 1.05 -6.70
CA GLY A 14 -16.48 -0.21 -7.30
C GLY A 14 -14.96 -0.30 -7.57
N GLY A 15 -14.60 -1.25 -8.43
CA GLY A 15 -13.23 -1.62 -8.71
C GLY A 15 -12.74 -2.78 -7.85
N THR A 16 -11.61 -3.34 -8.24
CA THR A 16 -10.94 -4.43 -7.51
C THR A 16 -9.53 -4.00 -7.17
N PHE A 17 -9.19 -4.09 -5.89
CA PHE A 17 -7.90 -3.70 -5.35
C PHE A 17 -7.22 -4.89 -4.70
N ALA A 18 -5.93 -5.03 -4.92
CA ALA A 18 -5.12 -5.99 -4.20
C ALA A 18 -4.35 -5.28 -3.09
N ILE A 19 -4.31 -5.89 -1.92
CA ILE A 19 -3.47 -5.45 -0.81
C ILE A 19 -2.45 -6.54 -0.52
N ILE A 20 -1.17 -6.22 -0.61
CA ILE A 20 -0.07 -7.09 -0.21
C ILE A 20 0.42 -6.60 1.15
N ALA A 21 0.35 -7.45 2.16
CA ALA A 21 0.70 -7.07 3.53
C ALA A 21 1.73 -8.04 4.12
N SER A 22 2.86 -7.51 4.57
CA SER A 22 3.89 -8.32 5.23
C SER A 22 3.46 -8.80 6.62
N LYS A 23 4.04 -9.91 7.08
CA LYS A 23 3.76 -10.48 8.40
C LYS A 23 4.67 -9.93 9.49
N TYR A 24 5.91 -9.53 9.18
CA TYR A 24 6.77 -8.89 10.16
C TYR A 24 6.16 -7.58 10.66
N ASN A 25 6.33 -7.31 11.95
CA ASN A 25 5.70 -6.18 12.63
C ASN A 25 4.18 -6.19 12.51
N THR A 26 3.59 -7.36 12.70
CA THR A 26 2.17 -7.66 12.44
C THR A 26 1.22 -6.70 13.13
N ARG A 27 1.53 -6.26 14.35
CA ARG A 27 0.72 -5.29 15.10
C ARG A 27 0.43 -4.03 14.28
N TYR A 28 1.43 -3.50 13.62
CA TYR A 28 1.35 -2.27 12.84
C TYR A 28 0.80 -2.52 11.44
N VAL A 29 1.30 -3.56 10.79
CA VAL A 29 0.84 -3.92 9.44
C VAL A 29 -0.63 -4.29 9.43
N ASP A 30 -1.08 -5.09 10.39
CA ASP A 30 -2.48 -5.51 10.46
C ASP A 30 -3.43 -4.34 10.79
N ALA A 31 -2.98 -3.36 11.58
CA ALA A 31 -3.74 -2.14 11.81
C ALA A 31 -3.93 -1.31 10.52
N MET A 32 -2.87 -1.16 9.72
CA MET A 32 -2.96 -0.52 8.40
C MET A 32 -3.84 -1.32 7.45
N LEU A 33 -3.71 -2.65 7.45
CA LEU A 33 -4.51 -3.53 6.60
C LEU A 33 -6.01 -3.39 6.90
N ARG A 34 -6.41 -3.45 8.17
CA ARG A 34 -7.81 -3.25 8.56
C ARG A 34 -8.34 -1.89 8.15
N ALA A 35 -7.54 -0.84 8.34
CA ALA A 35 -7.91 0.52 7.96
C ALA A 35 -8.09 0.66 6.44
N ALA A 36 -7.17 0.11 5.66
CA ALA A 36 -7.26 0.13 4.20
C ALA A 36 -8.47 -0.66 3.68
N GLN A 37 -8.72 -1.86 4.24
CA GLN A 37 -9.88 -2.66 3.88
C GLN A 37 -11.20 -1.93 4.19
N SER A 38 -11.28 -1.29 5.35
CA SER A 38 -12.47 -0.51 5.76
C SER A 38 -12.75 0.64 4.80
N GLU A 39 -11.72 1.37 4.39
CA GLU A 39 -11.83 2.49 3.46
C GLU A 39 -12.28 2.04 2.07
N LEU A 40 -11.68 0.97 1.54
CA LEU A 40 -12.05 0.40 0.24
C LEU A 40 -13.48 -0.16 0.26
N LYS A 41 -13.85 -0.83 1.34
CA LYS A 41 -15.20 -1.37 1.50
C LYS A 41 -16.26 -0.26 1.49
N ARG A 42 -16.01 0.87 2.15
CA ARG A 42 -16.91 2.04 2.11
C ARG A 42 -17.11 2.58 0.70
N ALA A 43 -16.09 2.45 -0.15
CA ALA A 43 -16.16 2.84 -1.56
C ALA A 43 -16.83 1.78 -2.46
N GLY A 44 -17.32 0.68 -1.89
CA GLY A 44 -17.94 -0.42 -2.62
C GLY A 44 -16.96 -1.24 -3.46
N ALA A 45 -15.67 -1.18 -3.15
CA ALA A 45 -14.63 -1.91 -3.86
C ALA A 45 -14.54 -3.37 -3.41
N LYS A 46 -14.08 -4.24 -4.33
CA LYS A 46 -13.64 -5.60 -4.01
C LYS A 46 -12.18 -5.57 -3.60
N VAL A 47 -11.83 -6.37 -2.60
CA VAL A 47 -10.47 -6.42 -2.05
C VAL A 47 -9.95 -7.85 -2.03
N VAL A 48 -8.77 -8.04 -2.58
CA VAL A 48 -7.99 -9.28 -2.49
C VAL A 48 -6.79 -9.03 -1.60
N VAL A 49 -6.57 -9.84 -0.58
CA VAL A 49 -5.44 -9.70 0.34
C VAL A 49 -4.46 -10.84 0.14
N VAL A 50 -3.19 -10.51 -0.04
CA VAL A 50 -2.07 -11.45 -0.10
C VAL A 50 -1.12 -11.16 1.06
N ARG A 51 -0.83 -12.17 1.87
CA ARG A 51 0.15 -12.06 2.97
C ARG A 51 1.49 -12.62 2.53
N VAL A 52 2.54 -11.87 2.82
CA VAL A 52 3.93 -12.26 2.54
C VAL A 52 4.76 -12.22 3.82
N PRO A 53 5.90 -12.95 3.91
CA PRO A 53 6.70 -12.97 5.14
C PRO A 53 7.20 -11.59 5.57
N GLY A 54 7.93 -10.91 4.73
CA GLY A 54 8.53 -9.61 5.04
C GLY A 54 8.35 -8.60 3.92
N ALA A 55 8.85 -7.39 4.14
CA ALA A 55 8.76 -6.30 3.17
C ALA A 55 9.48 -6.63 1.85
N TYR A 56 10.59 -7.35 1.92
CA TYR A 56 11.39 -7.68 0.74
C TYR A 56 10.67 -8.62 -0.23
N GLU A 57 9.69 -9.39 0.24
CA GLU A 57 8.89 -10.31 -0.58
C GLU A 57 7.67 -9.63 -1.23
N ILE A 58 7.36 -8.40 -0.87
CA ILE A 58 6.24 -7.64 -1.46
C ILE A 58 6.41 -7.41 -2.97
N PRO A 59 7.58 -6.98 -3.48
CA PRO A 59 7.71 -6.64 -4.89
C PRO A 59 7.44 -7.80 -5.85
N VAL A 60 7.84 -9.03 -5.54
CA VAL A 60 7.60 -10.17 -6.46
C VAL A 60 6.12 -10.47 -6.60
N VAL A 61 5.35 -10.34 -5.53
CA VAL A 61 3.88 -10.50 -5.57
C VAL A 61 3.24 -9.33 -6.31
N ALA A 62 3.69 -8.10 -6.05
CA ALA A 62 3.22 -6.91 -6.76
C ALA A 62 3.47 -7.03 -8.28
N ALA A 63 4.64 -7.48 -8.69
CA ALA A 63 4.98 -7.71 -10.09
C ALA A 63 4.06 -8.74 -10.75
N LYS A 64 3.81 -9.86 -10.08
CA LYS A 64 2.93 -10.91 -10.59
C LYS A 64 1.49 -10.43 -10.73
N LEU A 65 0.95 -9.76 -9.71
CA LEU A 65 -0.41 -9.21 -9.75
C LEU A 65 -0.55 -8.12 -10.82
N ALA A 66 0.42 -7.24 -10.94
CA ALA A 66 0.42 -6.19 -11.97
C ALA A 66 0.44 -6.80 -13.38
N ARG A 67 1.28 -7.80 -13.61
CA ARG A 67 1.34 -8.50 -14.90
C ARG A 67 0.02 -9.20 -15.23
N LEU A 68 -0.57 -9.91 -14.29
CA LEU A 68 -1.87 -10.57 -14.48
C LEU A 68 -2.98 -9.56 -14.73
N SER A 69 -2.96 -8.43 -14.03
CA SER A 69 -3.92 -7.35 -14.24
C SER A 69 -3.81 -6.72 -15.63
N THR A 70 -2.59 -6.58 -16.17
CA THR A 70 -2.36 -6.11 -17.54
C THR A 70 -3.03 -7.02 -18.56
N LEU A 71 -2.99 -8.35 -18.35
CA LEU A 71 -3.61 -9.33 -19.24
C LEU A 71 -5.15 -9.34 -19.15
N ASN A 72 -5.71 -9.09 -17.96
CA ASN A 72 -7.13 -9.30 -17.67
C ASN A 72 -7.88 -8.03 -17.28
N SER A 73 -7.21 -6.88 -17.16
CA SER A 73 -7.77 -5.58 -16.74
C SER A 73 -8.57 -5.66 -15.43
N GLN A 74 -8.15 -6.48 -14.45
CA GLN A 74 -8.95 -6.79 -13.26
C GLN A 74 -8.67 -5.88 -12.07
N LEU A 75 -7.43 -5.40 -11.90
CA LEU A 75 -7.05 -4.59 -10.74
C LEU A 75 -7.03 -3.11 -11.09
N SER A 76 -7.64 -2.32 -10.22
CA SER A 76 -7.58 -0.86 -10.29
C SER A 76 -6.31 -0.28 -9.67
N ALA A 77 -5.78 -0.95 -8.65
CA ALA A 77 -4.50 -0.64 -8.02
C ALA A 77 -4.01 -1.80 -7.16
N VAL A 78 -2.72 -1.76 -6.84
CA VAL A 78 -2.07 -2.65 -5.87
C VAL A 78 -1.58 -1.79 -4.69
N ILE A 79 -1.95 -2.15 -3.48
CA ILE A 79 -1.52 -1.49 -2.24
C ILE A 79 -0.50 -2.38 -1.54
N CYS A 80 0.66 -1.82 -1.18
CA CYS A 80 1.74 -2.53 -0.52
C CYS A 80 1.94 -2.00 0.89
N LEU A 81 1.67 -2.86 1.89
CA LEU A 81 1.75 -2.51 3.31
C LEU A 81 2.87 -3.30 4.00
N GLY A 82 3.77 -2.60 4.65
CA GLY A 82 4.83 -3.19 5.44
C GLY A 82 5.39 -2.19 6.45
N VAL A 83 6.04 -2.70 7.48
CA VAL A 83 6.75 -1.88 8.46
C VAL A 83 8.13 -2.47 8.69
N ILE A 84 9.15 -1.67 8.45
CA ILE A 84 10.54 -1.96 8.70
C ILE A 84 10.99 -1.06 9.85
N LEU A 85 11.37 -1.66 10.97
CA LEU A 85 11.94 -0.92 12.09
C LEU A 85 13.46 -0.92 11.98
N ARG A 86 14.05 0.26 12.08
CA ARG A 86 15.51 0.39 12.06
C ARG A 86 16.13 -0.29 13.27
N GLY A 87 17.15 -1.10 13.02
CA GLY A 87 17.98 -1.73 14.04
C GLY A 87 19.36 -1.06 14.14
N ALA A 88 20.30 -1.78 14.72
CA ALA A 88 21.68 -1.31 14.92
C ALA A 88 22.51 -1.24 13.62
N THR A 89 22.04 -1.84 12.53
CA THR A 89 22.74 -1.92 11.24
C THR A 89 21.99 -1.16 10.15
N THR A 90 22.63 -0.99 8.99
CA THR A 90 22.03 -0.38 7.79
C THR A 90 21.09 -1.32 7.02
N HIS A 91 20.86 -2.53 7.50
CA HIS A 91 20.05 -3.56 6.82
C HIS A 91 18.63 -3.08 6.49
N ALA A 92 17.97 -2.42 7.44
CA ALA A 92 16.62 -1.88 7.25
C ALA A 92 16.57 -0.86 6.11
N GLN A 93 17.57 0.01 6.01
CA GLN A 93 17.66 1.01 4.94
C GLN A 93 17.81 0.33 3.57
N HIS A 94 18.67 -0.67 3.44
CA HIS A 94 18.88 -1.38 2.18
C HIS A 94 17.59 -2.09 1.72
N ILE A 95 16.85 -2.71 2.63
CA ILE A 95 15.55 -3.32 2.32
C ILE A 95 14.55 -2.26 1.86
N GLY A 96 14.45 -1.16 2.59
CA GLY A 96 13.53 -0.06 2.25
C GLY A 96 13.80 0.53 0.87
N GLU A 97 15.06 0.76 0.55
CA GLU A 97 15.48 1.28 -0.77
C GLU A 97 15.20 0.29 -1.90
N ALA A 98 15.52 -0.98 -1.71
CA ALA A 98 15.27 -2.03 -2.70
C ALA A 98 13.77 -2.18 -2.99
N VAL A 99 12.94 -2.21 -1.95
CA VAL A 99 11.49 -2.30 -2.08
C VAL A 99 10.92 -1.09 -2.81
N ARG A 100 11.30 0.12 -2.39
CA ARG A 100 10.86 1.37 -2.99
C ARG A 100 11.17 1.42 -4.49
N ASN A 101 12.40 1.11 -4.86
CA ASN A 101 12.84 1.14 -6.25
C ASN A 101 12.12 0.08 -7.10
N ALA A 102 11.95 -1.12 -6.57
CA ALA A 102 11.22 -2.20 -7.24
C ALA A 102 9.75 -1.85 -7.47
N LEU A 103 9.06 -1.31 -6.47
CA LEU A 103 7.64 -0.93 -6.59
C LEU A 103 7.44 0.21 -7.59
N ALA A 104 8.33 1.20 -7.61
CA ALA A 104 8.31 2.27 -8.60
C ALA A 104 8.48 1.71 -10.03
N GLN A 105 9.40 0.77 -10.22
CA GLN A 105 9.62 0.14 -11.52
C GLN A 105 8.44 -0.70 -11.97
N ILE A 106 7.82 -1.47 -11.08
CA ILE A 106 6.63 -2.28 -11.38
C ILE A 106 5.48 -1.38 -11.84
N GLN A 107 5.24 -0.28 -11.14
CA GLN A 107 4.20 0.69 -11.47
C GLN A 107 4.36 1.23 -12.89
N ILE A 108 5.56 1.65 -13.25
CA ILE A 108 5.87 2.21 -14.57
C ILE A 108 5.79 1.14 -15.66
N THR A 109 6.35 -0.04 -15.41
CA THR A 109 6.40 -1.14 -16.38
C THR A 109 5.01 -1.65 -16.76
N HIS A 110 4.11 -1.75 -15.79
CA HIS A 110 2.77 -2.32 -16.01
C HIS A 110 1.66 -1.28 -16.10
N GLU A 111 2.00 0.00 -15.92
CA GLU A 111 1.04 1.12 -15.99
C GLU A 111 -0.18 0.90 -15.09
N ILE A 112 0.07 0.39 -13.90
CA ILE A 112 -0.94 0.17 -12.85
C ILE A 112 -0.50 0.90 -11.58
N PRO A 113 -1.40 1.61 -10.88
CA PRO A 113 -1.03 2.23 -9.62
C PRO A 113 -0.54 1.20 -8.59
N VAL A 114 0.65 1.41 -8.07
CA VAL A 114 1.24 0.63 -6.97
C VAL A 114 1.48 1.57 -5.81
N ILE A 115 0.66 1.45 -4.78
CA ILE A 115 0.68 2.34 -3.63
C ILE A 115 1.70 1.82 -2.61
N HIS A 116 2.74 2.60 -2.42
CA HIS A 116 3.84 2.26 -1.53
C HIS A 116 3.57 2.77 -0.11
N GLU A 117 3.20 1.87 0.78
CA GLU A 117 3.14 2.09 2.23
C GLU A 117 3.97 1.03 2.98
N VAL A 118 5.16 0.77 2.47
CA VAL A 118 6.18 0.02 3.17
C VAL A 118 7.05 1.03 3.93
N LEU A 119 6.77 1.19 5.20
CA LEU A 119 7.33 2.24 6.03
C LEU A 119 8.67 1.81 6.61
N LEU A 120 9.70 2.62 6.42
CA LEU A 120 10.95 2.53 7.16
C LEU A 120 10.92 3.51 8.31
N LEU A 121 10.92 3.01 9.53
CA LEU A 121 10.71 3.80 10.74
C LEU A 121 11.90 3.63 11.70
N GLU A 122 12.23 4.73 12.39
CA GLU A 122 13.36 4.76 13.32
C GLU A 122 13.08 3.97 14.60
N ASN A 123 11.82 3.94 15.05
CA ASN A 123 11.44 3.34 16.32
C ASN A 123 9.94 2.99 16.36
N GLU A 124 9.55 2.27 17.42
CA GLU A 124 8.16 1.87 17.63
C GLU A 124 7.21 3.04 17.87
N GLN A 125 7.67 4.15 18.42
CA GLN A 125 6.82 5.32 18.62
C GLN A 125 6.33 5.87 17.29
N GLN A 126 7.22 5.99 16.31
CA GLN A 126 6.82 6.37 14.94
C GLN A 126 5.84 5.36 14.32
N ALA A 127 6.04 4.06 14.58
CA ALA A 127 5.12 3.03 14.08
C ALA A 127 3.71 3.16 14.70
N LYS A 128 3.64 3.42 16.00
CA LYS A 128 2.36 3.64 16.68
C LYS A 128 1.61 4.86 16.10
N GLU A 129 2.32 5.96 15.92
CA GLU A 129 1.74 7.20 15.40
C GLU A 129 1.20 7.06 13.98
N ARG A 130 1.90 6.33 13.12
CA ARG A 130 1.54 6.19 11.71
C ARG A 130 0.56 5.06 11.41
N CYS A 131 0.56 4.02 12.23
CA CYS A 131 -0.19 2.79 11.93
C CYS A 131 -1.39 2.55 12.84
N LEU A 132 -1.38 3.03 14.09
CA LEU A 132 -2.41 2.70 15.08
C LEU A 132 -3.42 3.82 15.32
N GLY A 133 -3.17 5.04 14.86
CA GLY A 133 -4.03 6.18 15.10
C GLY A 133 -5.36 6.09 14.35
N ARG A 134 -6.44 6.58 14.98
CA ARG A 134 -7.73 6.70 14.29
C ARG A 134 -7.78 7.89 13.34
N ARG A 135 -7.09 8.97 13.66
CA ARG A 135 -7.05 10.20 12.84
C ARG A 135 -5.97 10.18 11.78
N HIS A 136 -4.88 9.46 12.03
CA HIS A 136 -3.73 9.33 11.16
C HIS A 136 -3.35 7.86 11.08
N ASN A 137 -3.80 7.20 10.04
CA ASN A 137 -3.47 5.81 9.77
C ASN A 137 -3.03 5.70 8.31
N ARG A 138 -1.80 5.28 8.09
CA ARG A 138 -1.22 5.17 6.75
C ARG A 138 -1.95 4.16 5.87
N GLY A 139 -2.62 3.18 6.47
CA GLY A 139 -3.47 2.25 5.72
C GLY A 139 -4.70 2.94 5.10
N THR A 140 -5.34 3.82 5.85
CA THR A 140 -6.45 4.65 5.32
C THR A 140 -5.97 5.54 4.18
N GLU A 141 -4.84 6.22 4.38
CA GLU A 141 -4.26 7.11 3.36
C GLU A 141 -3.88 6.33 2.09
N ALA A 142 -3.33 5.11 2.24
CA ALA A 142 -3.01 4.24 1.11
C ALA A 142 -4.25 3.87 0.29
N ALA A 143 -5.35 3.52 0.96
CA ALA A 143 -6.61 3.21 0.29
C ALA A 143 -7.19 4.43 -0.43
N GLN A 144 -7.16 5.61 0.20
CA GLN A 144 -7.61 6.86 -0.43
C GLN A 144 -6.78 7.19 -1.66
N THR A 145 -5.45 7.04 -1.58
CA THR A 145 -4.55 7.23 -2.73
C THR A 145 -4.87 6.24 -3.84
N ALA A 146 -5.10 4.97 -3.52
CA ALA A 146 -5.46 3.95 -4.50
C ALA A 146 -6.78 4.27 -5.22
N LEU A 147 -7.80 4.70 -4.48
CA LEU A 147 -9.08 5.12 -5.04
C LEU A 147 -8.93 6.33 -5.97
N GLU A 148 -8.16 7.32 -5.54
CA GLU A 148 -7.89 8.51 -6.36
C GLU A 148 -7.12 8.15 -7.64
N MET A 149 -6.10 7.31 -7.54
CA MET A 149 -5.34 6.87 -8.71
C MET A 149 -6.17 6.01 -9.66
N ALA A 150 -7.07 5.18 -9.15
CA ALA A 150 -8.02 4.44 -9.98
C ALA A 150 -8.91 5.40 -10.78
N ARG A 151 -9.35 6.50 -10.17
CA ARG A 151 -10.12 7.55 -10.84
C ARG A 151 -9.31 8.25 -11.93
N VAL A 152 -8.06 8.61 -11.62
CA VAL A 152 -7.15 9.25 -12.58
C VAL A 152 -6.93 8.35 -13.79
N MET A 153 -6.63 7.09 -13.59
CA MET A 153 -6.35 6.13 -14.67
C MET A 153 -7.56 5.89 -15.57
N LYS A 154 -8.78 5.89 -15.00
CA LYS A 154 -10.00 5.79 -15.81
C LYS A 154 -10.25 6.99 -16.71
N GLY A 155 -9.72 8.16 -16.34
CA GLY A 155 -9.86 9.39 -17.12
C GLY A 155 -8.89 9.53 -18.30
N LEU A 156 -7.93 8.60 -18.39
CA LEU A 156 -6.93 8.60 -19.46
C LEU A 156 -7.35 7.65 -20.59
#